data_76b124a67dca3f7a73275f15d25f1eef
#
_entry.id   76b124a67dca3f7a73275f15d25f1eef
#
_cell.length_a   1.000
_cell.length_b   1.000
_cell.length_c   1.000
_cell.angle_alpha   90.00
_cell.angle_beta   90.00
_cell.angle_gamma   90.00
#
_symmetry.space_group_name_H-M   'P 1'
#
loop_
_entity.id
_entity.type
_entity.pdbx_description
1 polymer ?
#
loop_
_entity_poly.entity_id
_entity_poly.type
_entity_poly.pdbx_seq_one_letter_code
_entity_poly.pdbx_strand_id
1 'polypeptide(L)'
;MEKVLIVDDSPVQAARLKAILDTDYEITIAQTAEEGLQYVKGEDFSLILLDVVMPGMDGFMLLKKLQEEVITQSVPVILITSLSDTRNEYKGLMLGAVDYISKPFHPLIVKARVNTHIKLYKYRKQVEYQSKIDQLTGIANRRQHDHYSAVKWKEAIRLQVPFSVCMIDIDHF
;
A
#
# COMPACT_ATOMS: atom_id res chain seq x y z
N MET A 1 -11.25 -0.61 10.88
CA MET A 1 -11.71 -0.06 9.58
C MET A 1 -10.51 -0.01 8.67
N GLU A 2 -10.66 -0.21 7.35
CA GLU A 2 -9.50 -0.12 6.44
C GLU A 2 -9.15 1.34 6.21
N LYS A 3 -7.84 1.67 6.17
CA LYS A 3 -7.36 3.03 5.95
C LYS A 3 -7.13 3.29 4.46
N VAL A 4 -7.62 4.41 3.97
CA VAL A 4 -7.40 4.87 2.61
C VAL A 4 -6.75 6.25 2.63
N LEU A 5 -5.63 6.38 1.93
CA LEU A 5 -4.96 7.66 1.74
C LEU A 5 -5.46 8.32 0.46
N ILE A 6 -5.84 9.58 0.53
CA ILE A 6 -6.15 10.43 -0.62
C ILE A 6 -5.03 11.46 -0.75
N VAL A 7 -4.38 11.50 -1.90
CA VAL A 7 -3.34 12.49 -2.23
C VAL A 7 -3.86 13.34 -3.39
N ASP A 8 -4.29 14.57 -3.11
CA ASP A 8 -4.88 15.50 -4.10
C ASP A 8 -4.66 16.93 -3.60
N ASP A 9 -4.06 17.79 -4.42
CA ASP A 9 -3.74 19.18 -4.07
C ASP A 9 -4.98 20.09 -4.01
N SER A 10 -6.12 19.61 -4.53
CA SER A 10 -7.40 20.30 -4.47
C SER A 10 -8.18 19.89 -3.21
N PRO A 11 -8.34 20.78 -2.21
CA PRO A 11 -9.11 20.48 -1.00
C PRO A 11 -10.55 20.10 -1.29
N VAL A 12 -11.13 20.68 -2.34
CA VAL A 12 -12.53 20.41 -2.77
C VAL A 12 -12.66 18.99 -3.31
N GLN A 13 -11.72 18.54 -4.11
CA GLN A 13 -11.74 17.19 -4.67
C GLN A 13 -11.45 16.14 -3.60
N ALA A 14 -10.45 16.37 -2.75
CA ALA A 14 -10.14 15.51 -1.61
C ALA A 14 -11.34 15.38 -0.66
N ALA A 15 -12.03 16.51 -0.33
CA ALA A 15 -13.23 16.48 0.50
C ALA A 15 -14.38 15.72 -0.16
N ARG A 16 -14.55 15.83 -1.48
CA ARG A 16 -15.57 15.09 -2.24
C ARG A 16 -15.29 13.57 -2.22
N LEU A 17 -14.05 13.15 -2.42
CA LEU A 17 -13.64 11.75 -2.33
C LEU A 17 -13.83 11.20 -0.91
N LYS A 18 -13.44 11.99 0.10
CA LYS A 18 -13.68 11.65 1.50
C LYS A 18 -15.18 11.41 1.76
N ALA A 19 -16.05 12.34 1.38
CA ALA A 19 -17.50 12.21 1.58
C ALA A 19 -18.12 10.99 0.87
N ILE A 20 -17.49 10.50 -0.20
CA ILE A 20 -17.91 9.27 -0.89
C ILE A 20 -17.52 8.02 -0.09
N LEU A 21 -16.38 8.05 0.63
CA LEU A 21 -15.73 6.86 1.18
C LEU A 21 -15.76 6.74 2.70
N ASP A 22 -15.98 7.84 3.45
CA ASP A 22 -15.86 7.91 4.92
C ASP A 22 -16.90 7.08 5.69
N THR A 23 -17.96 6.64 5.02
CA THR A 23 -18.91 5.67 5.62
C THR A 23 -18.34 4.25 5.74
N ASP A 24 -17.39 3.90 4.87
CA ASP A 24 -16.88 2.54 4.70
C ASP A 24 -15.40 2.39 5.12
N TYR A 25 -14.65 3.52 5.13
CA TYR A 25 -13.20 3.54 5.30
C TYR A 25 -12.76 4.69 6.22
N GLU A 26 -11.61 4.52 6.88
CA GLU A 26 -10.91 5.60 7.57
C GLU A 26 -10.07 6.38 6.57
N ILE A 27 -10.34 7.68 6.41
CA ILE A 27 -9.75 8.49 5.34
C ILE A 27 -8.71 9.47 5.90
N THR A 28 -7.48 9.35 5.41
CA THR A 28 -6.42 10.34 5.58
C THR A 28 -6.26 11.13 4.28
N ILE A 29 -6.06 12.43 4.36
CA ILE A 29 -5.85 13.32 3.21
C ILE A 29 -4.44 13.92 3.29
N ALA A 30 -3.71 13.86 2.20
CA ALA A 30 -2.48 14.58 1.96
C ALA A 30 -2.70 15.57 0.81
N GLN A 31 -2.24 16.81 0.97
CA GLN A 31 -2.39 17.86 -0.04
C GLN A 31 -1.17 17.97 -0.96
N THR A 32 -0.10 17.25 -0.66
CA THR A 32 1.11 17.18 -1.49
C THR A 32 1.62 15.74 -1.59
N ALA A 33 2.38 15.48 -2.61
CA ALA A 33 3.02 14.18 -2.80
C ALA A 33 4.01 13.85 -1.67
N GLU A 34 4.73 14.87 -1.15
CA GLU A 34 5.67 14.74 -0.04
C GLU A 34 4.96 14.35 1.25
N GLU A 35 3.83 14.99 1.56
CA GLU A 35 2.99 14.65 2.70
C GLU A 35 2.45 13.22 2.58
N GLY A 36 1.96 12.85 1.40
CA GLY A 36 1.52 11.49 1.10
C GLY A 36 2.60 10.45 1.36
N LEU A 37 3.84 10.72 0.92
CA LEU A 37 4.99 9.84 1.15
C LEU A 37 5.33 9.72 2.64
N GLN A 38 5.19 10.78 3.43
CA GLN A 38 5.41 10.74 4.88
C GLN A 38 4.36 9.87 5.58
N TYR A 39 3.08 10.00 5.23
CA TYR A 39 2.01 9.18 5.80
C TYR A 39 2.22 7.68 5.52
N VAL A 40 2.54 7.31 4.29
CA VAL A 40 2.74 5.90 3.92
C VAL A 40 3.95 5.26 4.62
N LYS A 41 4.94 6.06 5.04
CA LYS A 41 6.08 5.58 5.85
C LYS A 41 5.75 5.39 7.32
N GLY A 42 4.78 6.12 7.85
CA GLY A 42 4.39 6.12 9.26
C GLY A 42 3.18 5.25 9.59
N GLU A 43 2.34 4.97 8.60
CA GLU A 43 1.08 4.26 8.78
C GLU A 43 0.82 3.24 7.68
N ASP A 44 0.06 2.18 8.04
CA ASP A 44 -0.38 1.16 7.08
C ASP A 44 -1.67 1.59 6.38
N PHE A 45 -1.63 1.69 5.05
CA PHE A 45 -2.82 1.94 4.22
C PHE A 45 -3.20 0.71 3.41
N SER A 46 -4.50 0.53 3.21
CA SER A 46 -5.04 -0.55 2.38
C SER A 46 -5.22 -0.15 0.92
N LEU A 47 -5.20 1.15 0.63
CA LEU A 47 -5.29 1.72 -0.71
C LEU A 47 -4.88 3.19 -0.71
N ILE A 48 -4.32 3.65 -1.83
CA ILE A 48 -4.00 5.06 -2.09
C ILE A 48 -4.81 5.52 -3.30
N LEU A 49 -5.55 6.62 -3.16
CA LEU A 49 -6.11 7.40 -4.26
C LEU A 49 -5.17 8.57 -4.54
N LEU A 50 -4.64 8.66 -5.75
CA LEU A 50 -3.56 9.57 -6.08
C LEU A 50 -3.92 10.43 -7.30
N ASP A 51 -3.99 11.75 -7.10
CA ASP A 51 -4.09 12.67 -8.24
C ASP A 51 -2.79 12.65 -9.06
N VAL A 52 -2.94 12.66 -10.37
CA VAL A 52 -1.80 12.71 -11.28
C VAL A 52 -1.24 14.12 -11.39
N VAL A 53 -2.11 15.13 -11.42
CA VAL A 53 -1.73 16.52 -11.68
C VAL A 53 -1.65 17.30 -10.36
N MET A 54 -0.45 17.42 -9.84
CA MET A 54 -0.16 18.17 -8.62
C MET A 54 1.07 19.07 -8.82
N PRO A 55 1.15 20.22 -8.15
CA PRO A 55 2.34 21.09 -8.21
C PRO A 55 3.54 20.42 -7.53
N GLY A 56 4.74 20.67 -8.06
CA GLY A 56 5.98 20.10 -7.54
C GLY A 56 6.19 18.66 -7.98
N MET A 57 6.04 17.71 -7.06
CA MET A 57 6.09 16.28 -7.37
C MET A 57 4.73 15.81 -7.89
N ASP A 58 4.67 15.42 -9.16
CA ASP A 58 3.45 14.88 -9.77
C ASP A 58 3.11 13.47 -9.25
N GLY A 59 1.87 13.01 -9.52
CA GLY A 59 1.41 11.69 -9.08
C GLY A 59 2.20 10.53 -9.68
N PHE A 60 2.75 10.66 -10.88
CA PHE A 60 3.59 9.61 -11.47
C PHE A 60 4.94 9.50 -10.76
N MET A 61 5.51 10.63 -10.34
CA MET A 61 6.75 10.63 -9.57
C MET A 61 6.56 10.01 -8.18
N LEU A 62 5.44 10.33 -7.52
CA LEU A 62 5.08 9.70 -6.24
C LEU A 62 4.86 8.20 -6.41
N LEU A 63 4.07 7.78 -7.41
CA LEU A 63 3.82 6.37 -7.70
C LEU A 63 5.13 5.59 -7.88
N LYS A 64 6.07 6.14 -8.67
CA LYS A 64 7.39 5.51 -8.87
C LYS A 64 8.12 5.32 -7.54
N LYS A 65 8.17 6.34 -6.69
CA LYS A 65 8.81 6.23 -5.36
C LYS A 65 8.14 5.17 -4.47
N LEU A 66 6.80 5.10 -4.49
CA LEU A 66 6.05 4.08 -3.74
C LEU A 66 6.37 2.66 -4.22
N GLN A 67 6.61 2.47 -5.52
CA GLN A 67 6.97 1.17 -6.09
C GLN A 67 8.43 0.76 -5.84
N GLU A 68 9.33 1.73 -5.63
CA GLU A 68 10.75 1.48 -5.34
C GLU A 68 10.99 1.03 -3.89
N GLU A 69 10.09 1.32 -2.95
CA GLU A 69 10.24 0.98 -1.54
C GLU A 69 9.49 -0.33 -1.19
N VAL A 70 10.18 -1.28 -0.57
CA VAL A 70 9.64 -2.62 -0.22
C VAL A 70 8.38 -2.55 0.66
N ILE A 71 8.29 -1.53 1.53
CA ILE A 71 7.16 -1.37 2.46
C ILE A 71 5.91 -0.91 1.72
N THR A 72 6.05 -0.03 0.73
CA THR A 72 4.94 0.66 0.07
C THR A 72 4.53 0.03 -1.27
N GLN A 73 5.44 -0.70 -1.94
CA GLN A 73 5.19 -1.31 -3.26
C GLN A 73 3.99 -2.27 -3.29
N SER A 74 3.60 -2.83 -2.15
CA SER A 74 2.46 -3.75 -2.08
C SER A 74 1.11 -3.05 -1.94
N VAL A 75 1.09 -1.74 -1.57
CA VAL A 75 -0.13 -0.97 -1.38
C VAL A 75 -0.73 -0.61 -2.75
N PRO A 76 -1.99 -0.96 -3.03
CA PRO A 76 -2.61 -0.63 -4.31
C PRO A 76 -2.79 0.88 -4.46
N VAL A 77 -2.39 1.41 -5.61
CA VAL A 77 -2.56 2.82 -5.97
C VAL A 77 -3.55 2.93 -7.13
N ILE A 78 -4.63 3.67 -6.95
CA ILE A 78 -5.57 4.06 -8.01
C ILE A 78 -5.27 5.52 -8.37
N LEU A 79 -4.96 5.76 -9.64
CA LEU A 79 -4.75 7.11 -10.14
C LEU A 79 -6.08 7.84 -10.38
N ILE A 80 -6.14 9.10 -10.04
CA ILE A 80 -7.26 9.99 -10.37
C ILE A 80 -6.72 11.03 -11.34
N THR A 81 -7.34 11.15 -12.51
CA THR A 81 -6.77 11.98 -13.57
C THR A 81 -7.86 12.71 -14.37
N SER A 82 -7.59 13.96 -14.72
CA SER A 82 -8.35 14.71 -15.71
C SER A 82 -7.87 14.42 -17.15
N LEU A 83 -6.76 13.69 -17.27
CA LEU A 83 -6.15 13.38 -18.55
C LEU A 83 -6.86 12.19 -19.17
N SER A 84 -7.77 12.43 -20.09
CA SER A 84 -8.45 11.40 -20.89
C SER A 84 -7.56 10.80 -22.00
N ASP A 85 -6.26 11.06 -21.94
CA ASP A 85 -5.31 10.53 -22.93
C ASP A 85 -4.89 9.11 -22.54
N THR A 86 -5.18 8.17 -23.39
CA THR A 86 -4.79 6.74 -23.30
C THR A 86 -3.30 6.53 -22.98
N ARG A 87 -2.44 7.48 -23.39
CA ARG A 87 -1.00 7.42 -23.11
C ARG A 87 -0.69 7.59 -21.61
N ASN A 88 -1.43 8.48 -20.93
CA ASN A 88 -1.25 8.72 -19.51
C ASN A 88 -1.81 7.57 -18.65
N GLU A 89 -2.93 6.99 -19.08
CA GLU A 89 -3.48 5.78 -18.47
C GLU A 89 -2.51 4.62 -18.59
N TYR A 90 -2.00 4.37 -19.80
CA TYR A 90 -0.98 3.36 -20.06
C TYR A 90 0.28 3.58 -19.21
N LYS A 91 0.80 4.84 -19.16
CA LYS A 91 1.95 5.19 -18.34
C LYS A 91 1.75 4.87 -16.87
N GLY A 92 0.58 5.22 -16.31
CA GLY A 92 0.26 4.95 -14.91
C GLY A 92 0.23 3.47 -14.58
N LEU A 93 -0.42 2.66 -15.42
CA LEU A 93 -0.48 1.21 -15.26
C LEU A 93 0.90 0.57 -15.38
N MET A 94 1.73 1.00 -16.34
CA MET A 94 3.11 0.54 -16.49
C MET A 94 4.02 0.92 -15.32
N LEU A 95 3.72 2.02 -14.63
CA LEU A 95 4.41 2.42 -13.40
C LEU A 95 3.93 1.69 -12.15
N GLY A 96 2.92 0.79 -12.26
CA GLY A 96 2.45 -0.06 -11.17
C GLY A 96 1.16 0.41 -10.50
N ALA A 97 0.43 1.39 -11.06
CA ALA A 97 -0.94 1.64 -10.63
C ALA A 97 -1.82 0.42 -10.91
N VAL A 98 -2.72 0.09 -9.98
CA VAL A 98 -3.64 -1.04 -10.14
C VAL A 98 -4.87 -0.67 -10.95
N ASP A 99 -5.20 0.62 -11.02
CA ASP A 99 -6.36 1.15 -11.76
C ASP A 99 -6.25 2.67 -11.92
N TYR A 100 -7.20 3.25 -12.66
CA TYR A 100 -7.37 4.70 -12.78
C TYR A 100 -8.85 5.11 -12.75
N ILE A 101 -9.12 6.36 -12.37
CA ILE A 101 -10.45 6.97 -12.34
C ILE A 101 -10.34 8.33 -13.04
N SER A 102 -11.10 8.53 -14.12
CA SER A 102 -11.14 9.81 -14.83
C SER A 102 -12.01 10.83 -14.12
N LYS A 103 -11.58 12.09 -14.12
CA LYS A 103 -12.38 13.25 -13.69
C LYS A 103 -13.24 13.76 -14.87
N PRO A 104 -14.52 14.10 -14.67
CA PRO A 104 -15.28 14.05 -13.42
C PRO A 104 -15.69 12.63 -13.03
N PHE A 105 -15.44 12.23 -11.77
CA PHE A 105 -15.73 10.89 -11.31
C PHE A 105 -17.16 10.74 -10.76
N HIS A 106 -17.73 9.54 -10.96
CA HIS A 106 -19.04 9.18 -10.43
C HIS A 106 -18.88 8.45 -9.07
N PRO A 107 -19.62 8.84 -8.00
CA PRO A 107 -19.47 8.26 -6.67
C PRO A 107 -19.54 6.73 -6.63
N LEU A 108 -20.48 6.12 -7.35
CA LEU A 108 -20.64 4.66 -7.39
C LEU A 108 -19.43 3.96 -8.03
N ILE A 109 -18.82 4.59 -9.05
CA ILE A 109 -17.62 4.03 -9.69
C ILE A 109 -16.42 4.09 -8.74
N VAL A 110 -16.24 5.21 -8.03
CA VAL A 110 -15.19 5.34 -7.00
C VAL A 110 -15.35 4.26 -5.94
N LYS A 111 -16.54 4.12 -5.35
CA LYS A 111 -16.83 3.07 -4.34
C LYS A 111 -16.56 1.67 -4.87
N ALA A 112 -17.02 1.35 -6.08
CA ALA A 112 -16.87 0.02 -6.66
C ALA A 112 -15.38 -0.34 -6.86
N ARG A 113 -14.56 0.57 -7.44
CA ARG A 113 -13.14 0.35 -7.69
C ARG A 113 -12.37 0.23 -6.38
N VAL A 114 -12.55 1.16 -5.44
CA VAL A 114 -11.91 1.13 -4.13
C VAL A 114 -12.21 -0.19 -3.40
N ASN A 115 -13.48 -0.58 -3.33
CA ASN A 115 -13.90 -1.84 -2.69
C ASN A 115 -13.25 -3.07 -3.36
N THR A 116 -13.20 -3.10 -4.68
CA THR A 116 -12.58 -4.22 -5.42
C THR A 116 -11.11 -4.35 -5.10
N HIS A 117 -10.35 -3.26 -5.17
CA HIS A 117 -8.90 -3.29 -4.95
C HIS A 117 -8.53 -3.52 -3.49
N ILE A 118 -9.30 -3.00 -2.53
CA ILE A 118 -9.11 -3.32 -1.10
C ILE A 118 -9.37 -4.80 -0.83
N LYS A 119 -10.43 -5.40 -1.42
CA LYS A 119 -10.70 -6.84 -1.29
C LYS A 119 -9.55 -7.69 -1.86
N LEU A 120 -9.07 -7.36 -3.05
CA LEU A 120 -7.94 -8.06 -3.67
C LEU A 120 -6.66 -7.95 -2.82
N TYR A 121 -6.38 -6.77 -2.28
CA TYR A 121 -5.25 -6.55 -1.38
C TYR A 121 -5.33 -7.40 -0.11
N LYS A 122 -6.52 -7.47 0.51
CA LYS A 122 -6.76 -8.31 1.70
C LYS A 122 -6.57 -9.79 1.39
N TYR A 123 -7.13 -10.29 0.30
CA TYR A 123 -6.94 -11.68 -0.11
C TYR A 123 -5.47 -12.00 -0.38
N ARG A 124 -4.76 -11.12 -1.06
CA ARG A 124 -3.31 -11.28 -1.29
C ARG A 124 -2.54 -11.34 0.03
N LYS A 125 -2.78 -10.39 0.96
CA LYS A 125 -2.16 -10.42 2.30
C LYS A 125 -2.50 -11.69 3.08
N GLN A 126 -3.74 -12.16 3.00
CA GLN A 126 -4.17 -13.41 3.66
C GLN A 126 -3.42 -14.62 3.11
N VAL A 127 -3.32 -14.74 1.79
CA VAL A 127 -2.57 -15.84 1.15
C VAL A 127 -1.08 -15.76 1.51
N GLU A 128 -0.49 -14.56 1.49
CA GLU A 128 0.89 -14.35 1.91
C GLU A 128 1.11 -14.75 3.37
N TYR A 129 0.18 -14.39 4.26
CA TYR A 129 0.23 -14.79 5.67
C TYR A 129 0.14 -16.30 5.84
N GLN A 130 -0.83 -16.96 5.19
CA GLN A 130 -0.98 -18.43 5.24
C GLN A 130 0.26 -19.16 4.71
N SER A 131 0.93 -18.61 3.70
CA SER A 131 2.20 -19.14 3.17
C SER A 131 3.39 -18.98 4.13
N LYS A 132 3.28 -18.17 5.18
CA LYS A 132 4.34 -17.88 6.16
C LYS A 132 4.19 -18.63 7.48
N ILE A 133 3.04 -19.22 7.73
CA ILE A 133 2.68 -19.89 8.98
C ILE A 133 2.58 -21.38 8.77
N ASP A 134 3.07 -22.16 9.73
CA ASP A 134 2.79 -23.60 9.84
C ASP A 134 1.34 -23.80 10.32
N GLN A 135 0.53 -24.49 9.54
CA GLN A 135 -0.90 -24.61 9.80
C GLN A 135 -1.24 -25.49 11.02
N LEU A 136 -0.34 -26.37 11.43
CA LEU A 136 -0.55 -27.24 12.58
C LEU A 136 -0.30 -26.50 13.89
N THR A 137 0.80 -25.74 13.94
CA THR A 137 1.30 -25.13 15.19
C THR A 137 0.94 -23.65 15.32
N GLY A 138 0.56 -22.99 14.23
CA GLY A 138 0.27 -21.54 14.19
C GLY A 138 1.49 -20.64 14.30
N ILE A 139 2.70 -21.20 14.34
CA ILE A 139 3.96 -20.44 14.37
C ILE A 139 4.53 -20.22 12.97
N ALA A 140 5.52 -19.34 12.84
CA ALA A 140 6.22 -19.09 11.58
C ALA A 140 6.81 -20.41 11.03
N ASN A 141 6.54 -20.71 9.76
CA ASN A 141 7.15 -21.86 9.11
C ASN A 141 8.64 -21.61 8.80
N ARG A 142 9.36 -22.64 8.37
CA ARG A 142 10.78 -22.57 8.05
C ARG A 142 11.12 -21.43 7.09
N ARG A 143 10.30 -21.22 6.05
CA ARG A 143 10.51 -20.16 5.07
C ARG A 143 10.45 -18.76 5.69
N GLN A 144 9.50 -18.53 6.57
CA GLN A 144 9.37 -17.26 7.30
C GLN A 144 10.50 -17.07 8.31
N HIS A 145 10.88 -18.14 9.02
CA HIS A 145 12.03 -18.12 9.92
C HIS A 145 13.33 -17.73 9.20
N ASP A 146 13.63 -18.34 8.06
CA ASP A 146 14.84 -18.07 7.28
C ASP A 146 14.86 -16.61 6.78
N HIS A 147 13.71 -16.12 6.31
CA HIS A 147 13.58 -14.72 5.89
C HIS A 147 13.79 -13.75 7.06
N TYR A 148 13.09 -13.98 8.19
CA TYR A 148 13.16 -13.12 9.36
C TYR A 148 14.56 -13.10 9.96
N SER A 149 15.20 -14.25 10.10
CA SER A 149 16.55 -14.39 10.61
C SER A 149 17.57 -13.63 9.76
N ALA A 150 17.45 -13.71 8.42
CA ALA A 150 18.32 -12.97 7.51
C ALA A 150 18.16 -11.44 7.64
N VAL A 151 16.93 -10.96 7.82
CA VAL A 151 16.65 -9.53 8.03
C VAL A 151 17.24 -9.06 9.37
N LYS A 152 16.95 -9.79 10.45
CA LYS A 152 17.40 -9.45 11.81
C LYS A 152 18.92 -9.56 11.97
N TRP A 153 19.54 -10.49 11.28
CA TRP A 153 21.00 -10.59 11.21
C TRP A 153 21.64 -9.33 10.61
N LYS A 154 21.13 -8.87 9.47
CA LYS A 154 21.62 -7.63 8.83
C LYS A 154 21.39 -6.39 9.71
N GLU A 155 20.25 -6.33 10.40
CA GLU A 155 19.95 -5.26 11.33
C GLU A 155 20.91 -5.25 12.52
N ALA A 156 21.17 -6.41 13.12
CA ALA A 156 22.11 -6.57 14.24
C ALA A 156 23.54 -6.13 13.86
N ILE A 157 24.00 -6.52 12.67
CA ILE A 157 25.30 -6.05 12.15
C ILE A 157 25.33 -4.52 12.03
N ARG A 158 24.27 -3.92 11.44
CA ARG A 158 24.20 -2.47 11.25
C ARG A 158 24.17 -1.70 12.56
N LEU A 159 23.45 -2.21 13.56
CA LEU A 159 23.28 -1.59 14.88
C LEU A 159 24.38 -1.99 15.87
N GLN A 160 25.27 -2.94 15.49
CA GLN A 160 26.30 -3.53 16.35
C GLN A 160 25.73 -4.08 17.68
N VAL A 161 24.57 -4.72 17.61
CA VAL A 161 23.92 -5.37 18.75
C VAL A 161 24.07 -6.90 18.67
N PRO A 162 24.09 -7.62 19.81
CA PRO A 162 24.13 -9.08 19.83
C PRO A 162 22.90 -9.68 19.15
N PHE A 163 23.11 -10.78 18.40
CA PHE A 163 22.06 -11.59 17.82
C PHE A 163 22.23 -13.04 18.26
N SER A 164 21.20 -13.63 18.82
CA SER A 164 21.21 -15.01 19.29
C SER A 164 20.08 -15.80 18.64
N VAL A 165 20.35 -17.06 18.33
CA VAL A 165 19.35 -18.01 17.82
C VAL A 165 19.26 -19.16 18.81
N CYS A 166 18.06 -19.53 19.22
CA CYS A 166 17.80 -20.70 20.05
C CYS A 166 17.08 -21.76 19.22
N MET A 167 17.58 -23.00 19.27
CA MET A 167 16.91 -24.16 18.69
C MET A 167 16.36 -25.01 19.85
N ILE A 168 15.09 -25.36 19.77
CA ILE A 168 14.40 -26.17 20.78
C ILE A 168 13.89 -27.41 20.08
N ASP A 169 14.15 -28.56 20.65
CA ASP A 169 13.63 -29.86 20.24
C ASP A 169 12.89 -30.54 21.40
N ILE A 170 11.92 -31.36 21.08
CA ILE A 170 11.13 -32.10 22.08
C ILE A 170 11.54 -33.56 22.00
N ASP A 171 12.19 -34.03 23.06
CA ASP A 171 12.59 -35.40 23.18
C ASP A 171 11.36 -36.32 23.29
N HIS A 172 11.42 -37.46 22.63
CA HIS A 172 10.39 -38.51 22.66
C HIS A 172 8.97 -38.06 22.21
N PHE A 173 8.90 -37.11 21.29
CA PHE A 173 7.63 -36.69 20.67
C PHE A 173 7.08 -37.72 19.69
#